data_3603e091a7be4ca110ef14f7668917fc
#
_entry.id   3603e091a7be4ca110ef14f7668917fc
#
_cell.length_a   1.000
_cell.length_b   1.000
_cell.length_c   1.000
_cell.angle_alpha   90.00
_cell.angle_beta   90.00
_cell.angle_gamma   90.00
#
_symmetry.space_group_name_H-M   'P 1'
#
loop_
_entity.id
_entity.type
_entity.pdbx_description
1 polymer ?
#
loop_
_entity_poly.entity_id
_entity_poly.type
_entity_poly.pdbx_seq_one_letter_code
_entity_poly.pdbx_strand_id
1 'polypeptide(L)'
;MKIQDVVTHGPLMGSEKIYVRSERFPHVQVGMRRIPLSDTIEEDGTRSPNAPVVVYDTGGPYTDSAYVIDLERGLPKLREPWIEGRGDTLKQEELNSTYARKRLEERTLDGLRYGHISIHPRRAKGDCVTQRYYAVRGIITEEMEYVALRENQQIEELRERYSRGGDPKGAVLPELVTAEFVREELASGRAI
;
A
#
# COMPACT_ATOMS: atom_id res chain seq x y z
N MET A 1 18.65 -24.95 -12.73
CA MET A 1 17.46 -24.50 -12.01
C MET A 1 17.19 -23.07 -12.48
N LYS A 2 16.06 -22.78 -13.10
CA LYS A 2 15.72 -21.42 -13.52
C LYS A 2 15.34 -20.63 -12.27
N ILE A 3 15.70 -19.36 -12.19
CA ILE A 3 15.37 -18.49 -11.04
C ILE A 3 13.86 -18.50 -10.73
N GLN A 4 13.04 -18.68 -11.75
CA GLN A 4 11.58 -18.84 -11.62
C GLN A 4 11.15 -20.05 -10.76
N ASP A 5 11.99 -21.07 -10.65
CA ASP A 5 11.69 -22.28 -9.87
C ASP A 5 11.93 -22.10 -8.36
N VAL A 6 12.53 -20.96 -7.96
CA VAL A 6 12.86 -20.63 -6.55
C VAL A 6 11.82 -19.71 -5.93
N VAL A 7 11.07 -18.98 -6.75
CA VAL A 7 10.06 -18.04 -6.26
C VAL A 7 8.72 -18.77 -6.13
N THR A 8 8.32 -19.05 -4.91
CA THR A 8 6.97 -19.56 -4.62
C THR A 8 6.01 -18.40 -4.54
N HIS A 9 5.05 -18.36 -5.44
CA HIS A 9 3.95 -17.40 -5.40
C HIS A 9 2.63 -18.12 -5.66
N GLY A 10 1.55 -17.53 -5.27
CA GLY A 10 0.21 -18.07 -5.50
C GLY A 10 -0.72 -17.83 -4.34
N PRO A 11 -1.95 -18.32 -4.45
CA PRO A 11 -2.95 -18.15 -3.40
C PRO A 11 -2.49 -18.84 -2.11
N LEU A 12 -2.62 -18.13 -1.00
CA LEU A 12 -2.44 -18.71 0.32
C LEU A 12 -3.66 -19.57 0.65
N MET A 13 -3.43 -20.81 1.04
CA MET A 13 -4.51 -21.73 1.44
C MET A 13 -5.29 -21.16 2.62
N GLY A 14 -6.60 -21.39 2.63
CA GLY A 14 -7.48 -20.94 3.70
C GLY A 14 -7.77 -19.43 3.70
N SER A 15 -7.45 -18.73 2.63
CA SER A 15 -7.74 -17.32 2.50
C SER A 15 -7.84 -16.90 1.03
N GLU A 16 -8.52 -15.79 0.79
CA GLU A 16 -8.77 -15.26 -0.55
C GLU A 16 -8.25 -13.83 -0.67
N LYS A 17 -7.58 -13.52 -1.78
CA LYS A 17 -7.22 -12.13 -2.10
C LYS A 17 -8.42 -11.41 -2.67
N ILE A 18 -8.74 -10.27 -2.08
CA ILE A 18 -9.78 -9.36 -2.55
C ILE A 18 -9.20 -7.97 -2.73
N TYR A 19 -9.88 -7.13 -3.52
CA TYR A 19 -9.49 -5.75 -3.74
C TYR A 19 -10.62 -4.81 -3.32
N VAL A 20 -10.33 -3.90 -2.40
CA VAL A 20 -11.21 -2.79 -2.03
C VAL A 20 -10.87 -1.61 -2.92
N ARG A 21 -11.85 -1.05 -3.59
CA ARG A 21 -11.68 0.04 -4.57
C ARG A 21 -12.22 1.35 -4.04
N SER A 22 -11.57 2.44 -4.41
CA SER A 22 -12.06 3.78 -4.16
C SER A 22 -13.22 4.13 -5.09
N GLU A 23 -14.23 4.78 -4.52
CA GLU A 23 -15.30 5.41 -5.31
C GLU A 23 -14.83 6.71 -5.97
N ARG A 24 -13.97 7.46 -5.28
CA ARG A 24 -13.40 8.73 -5.76
C ARG A 24 -12.39 8.53 -6.88
N PHE A 25 -11.50 7.56 -6.74
CA PHE A 25 -10.47 7.21 -7.70
C PHE A 25 -10.62 5.73 -8.10
N PRO A 26 -11.45 5.37 -9.09
CA PRO A 26 -11.73 3.97 -9.41
C PRO A 26 -10.52 3.10 -9.76
N HIS A 27 -9.41 3.73 -10.14
CA HIS A 27 -8.12 3.08 -10.41
C HIS A 27 -7.30 2.80 -9.15
N VAL A 28 -7.69 3.38 -7.99
CA VAL A 28 -7.05 3.11 -6.70
C VAL A 28 -7.72 1.91 -6.05
N GLN A 29 -6.93 0.91 -5.75
CA GLN A 29 -7.40 -0.30 -5.09
C GLN A 29 -6.38 -0.78 -4.06
N VAL A 30 -6.89 -1.32 -2.95
CA VAL A 30 -6.09 -1.89 -1.87
C VAL A 30 -6.29 -3.40 -1.85
N GLY A 31 -5.19 -4.15 -1.94
CA GLY A 31 -5.21 -5.60 -1.80
C GLY A 31 -5.43 -5.98 -0.34
N MET A 32 -6.47 -6.72 -0.10
CA MET A 32 -6.84 -7.25 1.21
C MET A 32 -6.90 -8.78 1.14
N ARG A 33 -6.90 -9.41 2.29
CA ARG A 33 -7.03 -10.85 2.43
C ARG A 33 -8.24 -11.17 3.29
N ARG A 34 -9.18 -11.89 2.72
CA ARG A 34 -10.37 -12.39 3.40
C ARG A 34 -10.08 -13.79 3.92
N ILE A 35 -10.17 -13.97 5.22
CA ILE A 35 -9.88 -15.22 5.93
C ILE A 35 -11.20 -15.74 6.52
N PRO A 36 -11.76 -16.84 5.99
CA PRO A 36 -12.94 -17.46 6.59
C PRO A 36 -12.60 -18.02 7.98
N LEU A 37 -13.48 -17.83 8.92
CA LEU A 37 -13.38 -18.39 10.26
C LEU A 37 -14.22 -19.67 10.39
N SER A 38 -13.80 -20.56 11.27
CA SER A 38 -14.60 -21.73 11.63
C SER A 38 -15.84 -21.30 12.41
N ASP A 39 -16.94 -22.06 12.28
CA ASP A 39 -18.13 -21.84 13.07
C ASP A 39 -17.85 -21.93 14.56
N THR A 40 -18.54 -21.14 15.35
CA THR A 40 -18.58 -21.31 16.80
C THR A 40 -19.54 -22.45 17.13
N ILE A 41 -19.10 -23.33 18.02
CA ILE A 41 -19.95 -24.39 18.57
C ILE A 41 -20.47 -23.87 19.91
N GLU A 42 -21.78 -23.65 19.98
CA GLU A 42 -22.48 -23.21 21.18
C GLU A 42 -22.58 -24.36 22.21
N GLU A 43 -22.91 -24.03 23.47
CA GLU A 43 -23.01 -25.03 24.54
C GLU A 43 -24.08 -26.11 24.26
N ASP A 44 -25.11 -25.78 23.50
CA ASP A 44 -26.18 -26.70 23.07
C ASP A 44 -25.79 -27.54 21.84
N GLY A 45 -24.57 -27.37 21.30
CA GLY A 45 -24.07 -28.09 20.13
C GLY A 45 -24.49 -27.46 18.79
N THR A 46 -25.22 -26.34 18.79
CA THR A 46 -25.52 -25.59 17.56
C THR A 46 -24.27 -24.94 16.99
N ARG A 47 -24.24 -24.76 15.67
CA ARG A 47 -23.14 -24.08 14.98
C ARG A 47 -23.57 -22.69 14.53
N SER A 48 -22.87 -21.69 15.00
CA SER A 48 -23.04 -20.29 14.60
C SER A 48 -21.92 -19.90 13.65
N PRO A 49 -22.22 -19.49 12.39
CA PRO A 49 -21.19 -19.08 11.44
C PRO A 49 -20.54 -17.78 11.88
N ASN A 50 -19.21 -17.71 11.80
CA ASN A 50 -18.45 -16.52 12.06
C ASN A 50 -18.23 -15.72 10.77
N ALA A 51 -18.32 -14.40 10.86
CA ALA A 51 -17.96 -13.52 9.76
C ALA A 51 -16.46 -13.68 9.42
N PRO A 52 -16.07 -13.63 8.15
CA PRO A 52 -14.67 -13.68 7.76
C PRO A 52 -13.92 -12.42 8.23
N VAL A 53 -12.66 -12.59 8.57
CA VAL A 53 -11.76 -11.47 8.91
C VAL A 53 -11.10 -10.96 7.64
N VAL A 54 -11.08 -9.64 7.46
CA VAL A 54 -10.44 -8.98 6.31
C VAL A 54 -9.24 -8.18 6.81
N VAL A 55 -8.05 -8.51 6.33
CA VAL A 55 -6.79 -7.87 6.73
C VAL A 55 -6.03 -7.36 5.51
N TYR A 56 -5.16 -6.38 5.72
CA TYR A 56 -4.29 -5.88 4.65
C TYR A 56 -3.35 -7.00 4.14
N ASP A 57 -3.31 -7.19 2.81
CA ASP A 57 -2.44 -8.18 2.20
C ASP A 57 -1.02 -7.62 2.00
N THR A 58 -0.13 -7.97 2.93
CA THR A 58 1.29 -7.57 2.85
C THR A 58 2.08 -8.35 1.80
N GLY A 59 1.51 -9.43 1.24
CA GLY A 59 2.16 -10.24 0.21
C GLY A 59 2.22 -9.55 -1.16
N GLY A 60 1.43 -8.49 -1.37
CA GLY A 60 1.42 -7.75 -2.61
C GLY A 60 1.14 -8.65 -3.83
N PRO A 61 1.92 -8.55 -4.90
CA PRO A 61 1.71 -9.35 -6.10
C PRO A 61 2.04 -10.84 -5.92
N TYR A 62 2.82 -11.21 -4.89
CA TYR A 62 3.19 -12.62 -4.65
C TYR A 62 2.00 -13.51 -4.27
N THR A 63 0.93 -12.93 -3.78
CA THR A 63 -0.30 -13.63 -3.37
C THR A 63 -1.43 -13.46 -4.38
N ASP A 64 -1.14 -12.83 -5.52
CA ASP A 64 -2.10 -12.56 -6.59
C ASP A 64 -1.89 -13.55 -7.74
N SER A 65 -2.84 -14.47 -7.93
CA SER A 65 -2.78 -15.47 -9.01
C SER A 65 -2.91 -14.86 -10.42
N ALA A 66 -3.44 -13.64 -10.53
CA ALA A 66 -3.55 -12.91 -11.79
C ALA A 66 -2.26 -12.19 -12.18
N TYR A 67 -1.28 -12.10 -11.27
CA TYR A 67 -0.03 -11.39 -11.50
C TYR A 67 1.11 -12.35 -11.83
N VAL A 68 1.81 -12.09 -12.94
CA VAL A 68 3.01 -12.82 -13.31
C VAL A 68 4.24 -12.08 -12.78
N ILE A 69 4.97 -12.71 -11.87
CA ILE A 69 6.17 -12.14 -11.28
C ILE A 69 7.33 -12.25 -12.28
N ASP A 70 7.94 -11.11 -12.56
CA ASP A 70 9.13 -10.98 -13.37
C ASP A 70 10.28 -10.46 -12.51
N LEU A 71 11.26 -11.31 -12.23
CA LEU A 71 12.38 -10.97 -11.35
C LEU A 71 13.34 -9.94 -11.99
N GLU A 72 13.36 -9.82 -13.30
CA GLU A 72 14.19 -8.83 -14.00
C GLU A 72 13.55 -7.44 -13.95
N ARG A 73 12.23 -7.37 -14.07
CA ARG A 73 11.48 -6.10 -13.97
C ARG A 73 11.27 -5.65 -12.52
N GLY A 74 11.29 -6.60 -11.58
CA GLY A 74 10.97 -6.33 -10.18
C GLY A 74 9.48 -6.12 -9.93
N LEU A 75 9.15 -5.58 -8.76
CA LEU A 75 7.77 -5.34 -8.36
C LEU A 75 7.15 -4.15 -9.11
N PRO A 76 5.83 -4.19 -9.39
CA PRO A 76 5.14 -3.07 -10.02
C PRO A 76 5.19 -1.83 -9.13
N LYS A 77 5.41 -0.69 -9.75
CA LYS A 77 5.44 0.61 -9.05
C LYS A 77 4.02 1.13 -8.88
N LEU A 78 3.39 0.77 -7.78
CA LEU A 78 1.98 1.10 -7.48
C LEU A 78 1.64 2.59 -7.72
N ARG A 79 2.51 3.49 -7.28
CA ARG A 79 2.29 4.94 -7.33
C ARG A 79 2.69 5.60 -8.65
N GLU A 80 3.42 4.92 -9.52
CA GLU A 80 3.93 5.54 -10.76
C GLU A 80 2.80 6.07 -11.65
N PRO A 81 1.71 5.32 -11.90
CA PRO A 81 0.56 5.84 -12.68
C PRO A 81 -0.12 7.04 -12.03
N TRP A 82 -0.21 7.08 -10.69
CA TRP A 82 -0.82 8.20 -9.97
C TRP A 82 0.02 9.48 -10.10
N ILE A 83 1.35 9.33 -9.92
CA ILE A 83 2.30 10.44 -10.08
C ILE A 83 2.31 10.95 -11.53
N GLU A 84 2.21 10.06 -12.50
CA GLU A 84 2.14 10.44 -13.92
C GLU A 84 0.83 11.14 -14.25
N GLY A 85 -0.29 10.63 -13.73
CA GLY A 85 -1.62 11.21 -13.92
C GLY A 85 -1.73 12.64 -13.38
N ARG A 86 -1.08 12.96 -12.26
CA ARG A 86 -1.02 14.35 -11.74
C ARG A 86 -0.26 15.32 -12.64
N GLY A 87 0.69 14.81 -13.43
CA GLY A 87 1.38 15.59 -14.45
C GLY A 87 2.29 16.71 -13.94
N ASP A 88 2.57 16.78 -12.65
CA ASP A 88 3.31 17.83 -11.95
C ASP A 88 4.78 17.50 -11.71
N THR A 89 5.25 16.38 -12.23
CA THR A 89 6.65 15.96 -12.18
C THR A 89 7.24 15.75 -13.57
N LEU A 90 8.56 15.88 -13.64
CA LEU A 90 9.38 15.53 -14.81
C LEU A 90 10.24 14.32 -14.47
N LYS A 91 10.23 13.33 -15.33
CA LYS A 91 11.14 12.20 -15.27
C LYS A 91 12.53 12.66 -15.67
N GLN A 92 13.54 12.35 -14.89
CA GLN A 92 14.92 12.65 -15.18
C GLN A 92 15.56 11.44 -15.87
N GLU A 93 16.34 11.67 -16.90
CA GLU A 93 17.04 10.59 -17.62
C GLU A 93 18.24 10.07 -16.84
N GLU A 94 18.88 10.94 -16.03
CA GLU A 94 20.07 10.59 -15.27
C GLU A 94 19.93 10.87 -13.78
N LEU A 95 20.72 10.11 -13.00
CA LEU A 95 20.91 10.38 -11.59
C LEU A 95 21.78 11.62 -11.42
N ASN A 96 21.22 12.69 -10.83
CA ASN A 96 21.88 14.00 -10.75
C ASN A 96 22.60 14.28 -9.42
N SER A 97 22.48 13.40 -8.41
CA SER A 97 23.19 13.60 -7.15
C SER A 97 24.68 13.27 -7.29
N THR A 98 25.53 14.05 -6.62
CA THR A 98 26.99 13.82 -6.58
C THR A 98 27.31 12.42 -6.07
N TYR A 99 26.57 11.93 -5.07
CA TYR A 99 26.74 10.60 -4.54
C TYR A 99 26.44 9.51 -5.59
N ALA A 100 25.31 9.63 -6.29
CA ALA A 100 24.95 8.69 -7.33
C ALA A 100 25.97 8.64 -8.46
N ARG A 101 26.45 9.80 -8.90
CA ARG A 101 27.51 9.88 -9.94
C ARG A 101 28.80 9.18 -9.50
N LYS A 102 29.32 9.50 -8.30
CA LYS A 102 30.49 8.83 -7.73
C LYS A 102 30.30 7.32 -7.65
N ARG A 103 29.13 6.86 -7.23
CA ARG A 103 28.82 5.42 -7.18
C ARG A 103 28.80 4.77 -8.56
N LEU A 104 28.39 5.47 -9.60
CA LEU A 104 28.41 4.96 -10.97
C LEU A 104 29.85 4.89 -11.53
N GLU A 105 30.74 5.78 -11.10
CA GLU A 105 32.16 5.79 -11.48
C GLU A 105 32.94 4.64 -10.83
N GLU A 106 32.48 4.13 -9.70
CA GLU A 106 33.15 3.07 -8.95
C GLU A 106 32.87 1.68 -9.52
N ARG A 107 33.72 1.23 -10.45
CA ARG A 107 33.56 -0.04 -11.18
C ARG A 107 33.64 -1.31 -10.32
N THR A 108 34.25 -1.22 -9.15
CA THR A 108 34.32 -2.37 -8.20
C THR A 108 32.94 -2.86 -7.75
N LEU A 109 31.92 -2.01 -7.87
CA LEU A 109 30.55 -2.30 -7.50
C LEU A 109 29.67 -2.82 -8.66
N ASP A 110 30.22 -2.93 -9.87
CA ASP A 110 29.42 -3.31 -11.05
C ASP A 110 28.76 -4.69 -10.90
N GLY A 111 29.42 -5.65 -10.26
CA GLY A 111 28.84 -6.97 -9.97
C GLY A 111 27.69 -6.96 -8.96
N LEU A 112 27.51 -5.87 -8.21
CA LEU A 112 26.42 -5.68 -7.25
C LEU A 112 25.28 -4.84 -7.79
N ARG A 113 25.40 -4.34 -9.01
CA ARG A 113 24.39 -3.49 -9.66
C ARG A 113 23.43 -4.32 -10.48
N TYR A 114 22.17 -4.00 -10.32
CA TYR A 114 21.11 -4.53 -11.18
C TYR A 114 21.02 -3.64 -12.44
N GLY A 115 21.92 -3.83 -13.39
CA GLY A 115 22.05 -2.99 -14.60
C GLY A 115 20.81 -2.98 -15.51
N HIS A 116 19.93 -3.97 -15.37
CA HIS A 116 18.66 -4.03 -16.07
C HIS A 116 17.56 -3.16 -15.43
N ILE A 117 17.77 -2.68 -14.19
CA ILE A 117 16.83 -1.78 -13.51
C ILE A 117 17.21 -0.33 -13.77
N SER A 118 16.46 0.34 -14.63
CA SER A 118 16.64 1.76 -14.90
C SER A 118 15.91 2.60 -13.84
N ILE A 119 16.67 3.32 -13.02
CA ILE A 119 16.14 4.23 -12.02
C ILE A 119 16.05 5.62 -12.63
N HIS A 120 14.82 6.11 -12.81
CA HIS A 120 14.57 7.46 -13.29
C HIS A 120 13.96 8.31 -12.16
N PRO A 121 14.75 9.14 -11.48
CA PRO A 121 14.22 10.04 -10.47
C PRO A 121 13.27 11.07 -11.08
N ARG A 122 12.33 11.55 -10.30
CA ARG A 122 11.37 12.58 -10.72
C ARG A 122 11.68 13.90 -10.02
N ARG A 123 11.56 14.98 -10.75
CA ARG A 123 11.68 16.35 -10.25
C ARG A 123 10.32 17.04 -10.34
N ALA A 124 9.98 17.85 -9.34
CA ALA A 124 8.81 18.73 -9.43
C ALA A 124 8.93 19.69 -10.62
N LYS A 125 7.84 19.94 -11.35
CA LYS A 125 7.75 21.00 -12.34
C LYS A 125 7.64 22.37 -11.70
N GLY A 126 7.02 22.45 -10.53
CA GLY A 126 6.85 23.65 -9.71
C GLY A 126 7.69 23.58 -8.43
N ASP A 127 7.16 24.16 -7.36
CA ASP A 127 7.90 24.33 -6.10
C ASP A 127 8.05 23.01 -5.33
N CYS A 128 6.99 22.25 -5.20
CA CYS A 128 6.94 21.07 -4.34
C CYS A 128 5.89 20.06 -4.79
N VAL A 129 6.13 18.77 -4.50
CA VAL A 129 5.23 17.63 -4.77
C VAL A 129 5.14 16.67 -3.59
N THR A 130 5.27 17.20 -2.36
CA THR A 130 5.07 16.39 -1.15
C THR A 130 3.60 16.23 -0.83
N GLN A 131 3.24 15.16 -0.13
CA GLN A 131 1.84 14.94 0.29
C GLN A 131 1.33 16.09 1.16
N ARG A 132 2.19 16.65 2.04
CA ARG A 132 1.84 17.82 2.84
C ARG A 132 1.56 19.06 1.98
N TYR A 133 2.31 19.27 0.90
CA TYR A 133 2.08 20.39 -0.03
C TYR A 133 0.69 20.32 -0.66
N TYR A 134 0.27 19.15 -1.11
CA TYR A 134 -1.08 18.95 -1.63
C TYR A 134 -2.13 19.14 -0.53
N ALA A 135 -1.89 18.57 0.65
CA ALA A 135 -2.81 18.65 1.77
C ALA A 135 -3.12 20.08 2.22
N VAL A 136 -2.09 20.91 2.38
CA VAL A 136 -2.24 22.35 2.74
C VAL A 136 -3.02 23.13 1.68
N ARG A 137 -2.97 22.70 0.43
CA ARG A 137 -3.74 23.29 -0.68
C ARG A 137 -5.15 22.74 -0.84
N GLY A 138 -5.57 21.85 0.06
CA GLY A 138 -6.88 21.22 0.01
C GLY A 138 -7.01 20.12 -1.05
N ILE A 139 -5.90 19.68 -1.64
CA ILE A 139 -5.89 18.65 -2.68
C ILE A 139 -5.83 17.28 -2.00
N ILE A 140 -6.75 16.40 -2.37
CA ILE A 140 -6.74 14.99 -1.98
C ILE A 140 -6.07 14.22 -3.11
N THR A 141 -5.05 13.45 -2.76
CA THR A 141 -4.30 12.62 -3.70
C THR A 141 -4.76 11.16 -3.62
N GLU A 142 -4.38 10.38 -4.62
CA GLU A 142 -4.62 8.94 -4.64
C GLU A 142 -3.97 8.23 -3.46
N GLU A 143 -2.83 8.73 -2.99
CA GLU A 143 -2.14 8.18 -1.82
C GLU A 143 -2.94 8.39 -0.53
N MET A 144 -3.59 9.55 -0.36
CA MET A 144 -4.44 9.82 0.81
C MET A 144 -5.67 8.91 0.81
N GLU A 145 -6.27 8.72 -0.35
CA GLU A 145 -7.39 7.79 -0.53
C GLU A 145 -6.98 6.34 -0.26
N TYR A 146 -5.81 5.93 -0.76
CA TYR A 146 -5.28 4.59 -0.50
C TYR A 146 -5.09 4.33 1.00
N VAL A 147 -4.57 5.30 1.74
CA VAL A 147 -4.42 5.21 3.20
C VAL A 147 -5.79 5.08 3.87
N ALA A 148 -6.74 5.92 3.50
CA ALA A 148 -8.10 5.88 4.05
C ALA A 148 -8.76 4.51 3.84
N LEU A 149 -8.71 3.97 2.63
CA LEU A 149 -9.24 2.65 2.32
C LEU A 149 -8.60 1.54 3.16
N ARG A 150 -7.28 1.61 3.31
CA ARG A 150 -6.52 0.61 4.08
C ARG A 150 -6.88 0.65 5.57
N GLU A 151 -6.92 1.84 6.16
CA GLU A 151 -7.14 2.00 7.60
C GLU A 151 -8.60 1.65 7.99
N ASN A 152 -9.58 1.93 7.14
CA ASN A 152 -10.97 1.60 7.43
C ASN A 152 -11.22 0.09 7.60
N GLN A 153 -10.46 -0.77 6.90
CA GLN A 153 -10.60 -2.21 7.06
C GLN A 153 -10.15 -2.69 8.45
N GLN A 154 -9.25 -1.95 9.11
CA GLN A 154 -8.77 -2.26 10.45
C GLN A 154 -9.66 -1.66 11.56
N ILE A 155 -10.37 -0.58 11.26
CA ILE A 155 -11.21 0.10 12.26
C ILE A 155 -12.35 -0.80 12.74
N GLU A 156 -12.99 -1.58 11.90
CA GLU A 156 -14.04 -2.52 12.29
C GLU A 156 -13.52 -3.58 13.26
N GLU A 157 -12.36 -4.18 12.98
CA GLU A 157 -11.73 -5.14 13.88
C GLU A 157 -11.31 -4.52 15.22
N LEU A 158 -10.76 -3.29 15.18
CA LEU A 158 -10.38 -2.58 16.39
C LEU A 158 -11.59 -2.26 17.25
N ARG A 159 -12.69 -1.83 16.65
CA ARG A 159 -13.95 -1.58 17.35
C ARG A 159 -14.49 -2.82 18.05
N GLU A 160 -14.51 -3.96 17.36
CA GLU A 160 -14.93 -5.22 17.97
C GLU A 160 -14.04 -5.62 19.14
N ARG A 161 -12.73 -5.43 19.04
CA ARG A 161 -11.80 -5.69 20.15
C ARG A 161 -12.03 -4.75 21.34
N TYR A 162 -12.26 -3.48 21.09
CA TYR A 162 -12.50 -2.49 22.15
C TYR A 162 -13.87 -2.67 22.80
N SER A 163 -14.89 -3.08 22.04
CA SER A 163 -16.23 -3.38 22.60
C SER A 163 -16.23 -4.64 23.51
N ARG A 164 -15.26 -5.54 23.33
CA ARG A 164 -15.10 -6.77 24.12
C ARG A 164 -14.29 -6.60 25.42
N GLY A 165 -13.82 -5.42 25.80
CA GLY A 165 -13.22 -5.19 27.10
C GLY A 165 -11.92 -4.40 27.18
N GLY A 166 -11.63 -3.54 26.23
CA GLY A 166 -10.49 -2.64 26.27
C GLY A 166 -10.91 -1.17 26.18
N ASP A 167 -10.71 -0.42 27.25
CA ASP A 167 -10.80 1.04 27.20
C ASP A 167 -9.62 1.55 26.34
N PRO A 168 -9.85 2.27 25.21
CA PRO A 168 -8.76 2.79 24.38
C PRO A 168 -8.08 3.92 25.16
N LYS A 169 -7.04 3.58 25.92
CA LYS A 169 -6.28 4.56 26.68
C LYS A 169 -5.57 5.53 25.72
N GLY A 170 -6.23 6.65 25.44
CA GLY A 170 -5.59 7.84 24.94
C GLY A 170 -5.76 8.19 23.45
N ALA A 171 -6.33 7.37 22.59
CA ALA A 171 -6.58 7.76 21.19
C ALA A 171 -8.07 7.67 20.85
N VAL A 172 -8.69 8.79 20.55
CA VAL A 172 -10.02 8.82 19.93
C VAL A 172 -9.83 8.44 18.46
N LEU A 173 -10.04 7.18 18.13
CA LEU A 173 -10.08 6.75 16.73
C LEU A 173 -11.34 7.30 16.07
N PRO A 174 -11.25 7.91 14.88
CA PRO A 174 -12.44 8.36 14.16
C PRO A 174 -13.30 7.15 13.79
N GLU A 175 -14.59 7.36 13.67
CA GLU A 175 -15.53 6.31 13.23
C GLU A 175 -15.21 5.80 11.84
N LEU A 176 -14.70 6.67 10.99
CA LEU A 176 -14.29 6.39 9.63
C LEU A 176 -13.09 7.26 9.30
N VAL A 177 -12.01 6.66 8.81
CA VAL A 177 -10.88 7.40 8.24
C VAL A 177 -11.26 7.77 6.80
N THR A 178 -11.54 9.04 6.56
CA THR A 178 -11.78 9.56 5.21
C THR A 178 -10.50 10.12 4.60
N ALA A 179 -10.46 10.27 3.29
CA ALA A 179 -9.33 10.93 2.64
C ALA A 179 -9.18 12.39 3.06
N GLU A 180 -10.30 13.06 3.39
CA GLU A 180 -10.32 14.40 3.99
C GLU A 180 -9.64 14.42 5.36
N PHE A 181 -9.92 13.42 6.20
CA PHE A 181 -9.25 13.28 7.49
C PHE A 181 -7.74 13.08 7.31
N VAL A 182 -7.33 12.18 6.41
CA VAL A 182 -5.90 11.96 6.10
C VAL A 182 -5.25 13.25 5.61
N ARG A 183 -5.91 14.00 4.73
CA ARG A 183 -5.44 15.30 4.26
C ARG A 183 -5.25 16.29 5.42
N GLU A 184 -6.20 16.38 6.36
CA GLU A 184 -6.13 17.29 7.49
C GLU A 184 -5.00 16.93 8.45
N GLU A 185 -4.77 15.65 8.69
CA GLU A 185 -3.64 15.15 9.48
C GLU A 185 -2.29 15.51 8.84
N LEU A 186 -2.17 15.35 7.51
CA LEU A 186 -1.00 15.76 6.76
C LEU A 186 -0.79 17.28 6.73
N ALA A 187 -1.87 18.05 6.53
CA ALA A 187 -1.80 19.50 6.49
C ALA A 187 -1.35 20.09 7.83
N SER A 188 -1.84 19.53 8.93
CA SER A 188 -1.47 19.95 10.30
C SER A 188 -0.12 19.42 10.77
N GLY A 189 0.51 18.50 10.00
CA GLY A 189 1.79 17.89 10.34
C GLY A 189 1.73 16.82 11.42
N ARG A 190 0.53 16.29 11.72
CA ARG A 190 0.36 15.15 12.64
C ARG A 190 0.61 13.80 11.97
N ALA A 191 0.49 13.74 10.64
CA ALA A 191 0.90 12.62 9.80
C ALA A 191 2.00 13.04 8.81
N ILE A 192 2.80 12.05 8.35
CA ILE A 192 3.92 12.25 7.41
C ILE A 192 3.70 11.36 6.19
#